data_be3c3f7ae7c4f49436a56530c80f045b
#
_entry.id   be3c3f7ae7c4f49436a56530c80f045b
#
_cell.length_a   1.000
_cell.length_b   1.000
_cell.length_c   1.000
_cell.angle_alpha   90.00
_cell.angle_beta   90.00
_cell.angle_gamma   90.00
#
_symmetry.space_group_name_H-M   'P 1'
#
loop_
_entity.id
_entity.type
_entity.pdbx_description
1 polymer ?
#
loop_
_entity_poly.entity_id
_entity_poly.type
_entity_poly.pdbx_seq_one_letter_code
_entity_poly.pdbx_strand_id
1 'polypeptide(L)'
;MERKDFLRQGGPCFYFDTELFAPTTDSFALGWFAAPKRGERVCDLGSGTGLLGTLLLAREPSLTLFCVEQNAAANALAEKGFAENGWAERVTLRTGDLRENAVLPAAGSMDYVVSNPPYFPAGSGASAAGEARQAAREEVGCTLADVCAAAARVLRWGGRFALVHRPERLSDLFCTLRAHGLEPKRLRFVASSAEKAPSLALVEARRGGNAGLSVEPMLFIGSADWDKVYFRT
;
A
#
# COMPACT_ATOMS: atom_id res chain seq x y z
N MET A 1 14.96 -4.78 -16.17
CA MET A 1 14.96 -3.70 -17.22
C MET A 1 13.87 -2.69 -16.93
N GLU A 2 14.23 -1.40 -16.86
CA GLU A 2 13.30 -0.30 -16.65
C GLU A 2 12.21 -0.25 -17.72
N ARG A 3 10.97 -0.07 -17.29
CA ARG A 3 9.78 0.08 -18.14
C ARG A 3 8.95 1.26 -17.66
N LYS A 4 8.21 1.86 -18.59
CA LYS A 4 7.22 2.90 -18.34
C LYS A 4 5.86 2.40 -18.76
N ASP A 5 4.84 2.67 -17.94
CA ASP A 5 3.44 2.39 -18.27
C ASP A 5 2.55 3.55 -17.79
N PHE A 6 1.28 3.52 -18.14
CA PHE A 6 0.31 4.56 -17.84
C PHE A 6 -0.90 3.96 -17.11
N LEU A 7 -1.45 4.68 -16.15
CA LEU A 7 -2.68 4.26 -15.48
C LEU A 7 -3.88 4.18 -16.44
N ARG A 8 -3.86 5.03 -17.47
CA ARG A 8 -4.78 5.05 -18.60
C ARG A 8 -4.13 5.78 -19.77
N GLN A 9 -4.64 5.60 -20.97
CA GLN A 9 -4.12 6.29 -22.15
C GLN A 9 -4.13 7.82 -21.95
N GLY A 10 -2.96 8.45 -22.11
CA GLY A 10 -2.77 9.88 -21.89
C GLY A 10 -2.89 10.35 -20.43
N GLY A 11 -2.97 9.42 -19.49
CA GLY A 11 -3.03 9.71 -18.05
C GLY A 11 -1.66 9.65 -17.37
N PRO A 12 -1.65 9.69 -16.03
CA PRO A 12 -0.42 9.59 -15.26
C PRO A 12 0.38 8.33 -15.57
N CYS A 13 1.68 8.51 -15.69
CA CYS A 13 2.63 7.41 -15.91
C CYS A 13 3.29 6.96 -14.60
N PHE A 14 3.83 5.75 -14.62
CA PHE A 14 4.68 5.21 -13.59
C PHE A 14 5.82 4.40 -14.21
N TYR A 15 6.93 4.33 -13.50
CA TYR A 15 8.10 3.56 -13.90
C TYR A 15 8.22 2.33 -13.01
N PHE A 16 8.70 1.22 -13.55
CA PHE A 16 8.96 -0.01 -12.80
C PHE A 16 10.09 -0.79 -13.44
N ASP A 17 10.69 -1.67 -12.67
CA ASP A 17 11.62 -2.68 -13.16
C ASP A 17 11.13 -4.05 -12.75
N THR A 18 10.94 -4.95 -13.73
CA THR A 18 10.43 -6.31 -13.49
C THR A 18 11.36 -7.18 -12.65
N GLU A 19 12.63 -6.80 -12.54
CA GLU A 19 13.62 -7.48 -11.68
C GLU A 19 13.57 -6.97 -10.23
N LEU A 20 13.02 -5.77 -9.99
CA LEU A 20 12.82 -5.19 -8.67
C LEU A 20 11.37 -5.39 -8.20
N PHE A 21 10.44 -4.65 -8.79
CA PHE A 21 9.02 -4.64 -8.42
C PHE A 21 8.16 -4.54 -9.68
N ALA A 22 7.44 -5.60 -10.02
CA ALA A 22 6.42 -5.55 -11.04
C ALA A 22 5.13 -4.95 -10.48
N PRO A 23 4.37 -4.17 -11.28
CA PRO A 23 3.03 -3.72 -10.90
C PRO A 23 2.14 -4.92 -10.58
N THR A 24 1.48 -4.89 -9.41
CA THR A 24 0.60 -5.97 -8.98
C THR A 24 -0.84 -5.53 -8.88
N THR A 25 -1.76 -6.45 -9.10
CA THR A 25 -3.20 -6.29 -8.85
C THR A 25 -3.49 -5.73 -7.46
N ASP A 26 -2.68 -6.10 -6.47
CA ASP A 26 -2.81 -5.74 -5.07
C ASP A 26 -2.68 -4.23 -4.86
N SER A 27 -1.66 -3.62 -5.50
CA SER A 27 -1.46 -2.17 -5.44
C SER A 27 -2.61 -1.40 -6.09
N PHE A 28 -3.13 -1.88 -7.24
CA PHE A 28 -4.29 -1.25 -7.89
C PHE A 28 -5.55 -1.36 -7.04
N ALA A 29 -5.82 -2.54 -6.48
CA ALA A 29 -6.98 -2.78 -5.60
C ALA A 29 -6.89 -1.91 -4.33
N LEU A 30 -5.71 -1.82 -3.70
CA LEU A 30 -5.49 -0.98 -2.54
C LEU A 30 -5.64 0.50 -2.87
N GLY A 31 -5.06 0.98 -3.97
CA GLY A 31 -5.17 2.37 -4.40
C GLY A 31 -6.61 2.80 -4.74
N TRP A 32 -7.47 1.83 -5.11
CA TRP A 32 -8.90 2.08 -5.28
C TRP A 32 -9.67 2.03 -3.96
N PHE A 33 -9.34 1.11 -3.07
CA PHE A 33 -9.99 0.95 -1.76
C PHE A 33 -9.61 2.07 -0.79
N ALA A 34 -8.35 2.51 -0.80
CA ALA A 34 -7.88 3.61 0.02
C ALA A 34 -8.62 4.89 -0.36
N ALA A 35 -9.16 5.56 0.65
CA ALA A 35 -10.01 6.74 0.48
C ALA A 35 -9.47 7.94 1.28
N PRO A 36 -8.26 8.43 0.98
CA PRO A 36 -7.79 9.67 1.57
C PRO A 36 -8.70 10.83 1.13
N LYS A 37 -8.92 11.78 2.03
CA LYS A 37 -9.76 12.94 1.76
C LYS A 37 -8.94 14.04 1.09
N ARG A 38 -9.65 14.96 0.45
CA ARG A 38 -9.06 16.14 -0.17
C ARG A 38 -8.11 16.87 0.79
N GLY A 39 -6.88 17.13 0.33
CA GLY A 39 -5.86 17.86 1.06
C GLY A 39 -5.19 17.11 2.21
N GLU A 40 -5.48 15.81 2.40
CA GLU A 40 -4.82 15.00 3.43
C GLU A 40 -3.35 14.74 3.10
N ARG A 41 -2.55 14.62 4.16
CA ARG A 41 -1.14 14.19 4.10
C ARG A 41 -1.11 12.67 4.22
N VAL A 42 -0.59 12.03 3.19
CA VAL A 42 -0.55 10.56 3.07
C VAL A 42 0.89 10.08 3.19
N CYS A 43 1.12 9.02 3.96
CA CYS A 43 2.40 8.32 3.99
C CYS A 43 2.25 6.94 3.32
N ASP A 44 3.14 6.62 2.37
CA ASP A 44 3.25 5.31 1.74
C ASP A 44 4.47 4.59 2.32
N LEU A 45 4.23 3.56 3.13
CA LEU A 45 5.26 2.76 3.80
C LEU A 45 5.63 1.54 2.96
N GLY A 46 6.86 1.47 2.48
CA GLY A 46 7.31 0.50 1.49
C GLY A 46 6.78 0.87 0.11
N SER A 47 7.03 2.10 -0.32
CA SER A 47 6.41 2.67 -1.54
C SER A 47 6.89 2.02 -2.84
N GLY A 48 7.98 1.24 -2.81
CA GLY A 48 8.55 0.62 -4.00
C GLY A 48 8.83 1.66 -5.08
N THR A 49 8.35 1.40 -6.29
CA THR A 49 8.47 2.32 -7.44
C THR A 49 7.41 3.44 -7.46
N GLY A 50 6.69 3.68 -6.36
CA GLY A 50 5.74 4.77 -6.23
C GLY A 50 4.39 4.55 -6.91
N LEU A 51 4.06 3.31 -7.32
CA LEU A 51 2.80 3.01 -8.00
C LEU A 51 1.58 3.37 -7.15
N LEU A 52 1.57 2.99 -5.86
CA LEU A 52 0.44 3.26 -4.98
C LEU A 52 0.24 4.78 -4.79
N GLY A 53 1.33 5.53 -4.57
CA GLY A 53 1.30 6.99 -4.53
C GLY A 53 0.76 7.61 -5.83
N THR A 54 1.17 7.08 -6.99
CA THR A 54 0.67 7.50 -8.31
C THR A 54 -0.84 7.27 -8.43
N LEU A 55 -1.34 6.11 -8.00
CA LEU A 55 -2.77 5.78 -8.00
C LEU A 55 -3.58 6.75 -7.11
N LEU A 56 -3.06 7.09 -5.94
CA LEU A 56 -3.71 8.01 -5.00
C LEU A 56 -3.76 9.44 -5.55
N LEU A 57 -2.65 9.97 -6.07
CA LEU A 57 -2.60 11.32 -6.67
C LEU A 57 -3.46 11.43 -7.94
N ALA A 58 -3.56 10.36 -8.73
CA ALA A 58 -4.43 10.33 -9.89
C ALA A 58 -5.92 10.39 -9.52
N ARG A 59 -6.31 9.89 -8.32
CA ARG A 59 -7.69 9.93 -7.81
C ARG A 59 -8.00 11.22 -7.06
N GLU A 60 -7.05 11.72 -6.29
CA GLU A 60 -7.18 12.95 -5.49
C GLU A 60 -5.91 13.81 -5.63
N PRO A 61 -5.87 14.72 -6.61
CA PRO A 61 -4.68 15.51 -6.91
C PRO A 61 -4.27 16.53 -5.83
N SER A 62 -5.09 16.76 -4.82
CA SER A 62 -4.79 17.71 -3.73
C SER A 62 -3.99 17.10 -2.58
N LEU A 63 -3.70 15.80 -2.62
CA LEU A 63 -2.89 15.12 -1.61
C LEU A 63 -1.45 15.61 -1.62
N THR A 64 -0.80 15.50 -0.47
CA THR A 64 0.65 15.49 -0.35
C THR A 64 1.11 14.12 0.11
N LEU A 65 2.18 13.61 -0.50
CA LEU A 65 2.71 12.27 -0.21
C LEU A 65 4.05 12.35 0.48
N PHE A 66 4.25 11.42 1.42
CA PHE A 66 5.54 11.08 1.99
C PHE A 66 5.78 9.59 1.75
N CYS A 67 6.76 9.25 0.93
CA CYS A 67 7.07 7.88 0.55
C CYS A 67 8.35 7.43 1.26
N VAL A 68 8.32 6.24 1.86
CA VAL A 68 9.47 5.60 2.49
C VAL A 68 9.75 4.28 1.79
N GLU A 69 10.95 4.13 1.24
CA GLU A 69 11.39 2.93 0.54
C GLU A 69 12.86 2.64 0.85
N GLN A 70 13.20 1.40 1.21
CA GLN A 70 14.58 1.07 1.52
C GLN A 70 15.44 0.82 0.27
N ASN A 71 14.83 0.42 -0.85
CA ASN A 71 15.53 0.21 -2.11
C ASN A 71 15.71 1.52 -2.88
N ALA A 72 16.95 2.02 -2.92
CA ALA A 72 17.27 3.29 -3.59
C ALA A 72 16.96 3.28 -5.11
N ALA A 73 17.12 2.12 -5.78
CA ALA A 73 16.81 2.02 -7.21
C ALA A 73 15.29 2.11 -7.47
N ALA A 74 14.47 1.49 -6.62
CA ALA A 74 13.03 1.61 -6.70
C ALA A 74 12.59 3.06 -6.43
N ASN A 75 13.17 3.71 -5.41
CA ASN A 75 12.88 5.10 -5.06
C ASN A 75 13.24 6.08 -6.19
N ALA A 76 14.33 5.83 -6.93
CA ALA A 76 14.70 6.62 -8.10
C ALA A 76 13.68 6.50 -9.25
N LEU A 77 13.07 5.31 -9.45
CA LEU A 77 11.99 5.13 -10.42
C LEU A 77 10.71 5.87 -9.98
N ALA A 78 10.41 5.88 -8.69
CA ALA A 78 9.31 6.66 -8.13
C ALA A 78 9.51 8.16 -8.36
N GLU A 79 10.71 8.69 -8.08
CA GLU A 79 11.07 10.09 -8.32
C GLU A 79 10.85 10.49 -9.77
N LYS A 80 11.34 9.66 -10.70
CA LYS A 80 11.17 9.88 -12.15
C LYS A 80 9.69 9.93 -12.54
N GLY A 81 8.86 9.01 -12.03
CA GLY A 81 7.44 8.97 -12.30
C GLY A 81 6.71 10.19 -11.75
N PHE A 82 6.97 10.58 -10.51
CA PHE A 82 6.33 11.76 -9.90
C PHE A 82 6.76 13.06 -10.57
N ALA A 83 8.03 13.19 -10.96
CA ALA A 83 8.53 14.37 -11.69
C ALA A 83 7.87 14.50 -13.06
N GLU A 84 7.75 13.42 -13.83
CA GLU A 84 7.12 13.43 -15.14
C GLU A 84 5.62 13.76 -15.10
N ASN A 85 4.93 13.34 -14.02
CA ASN A 85 3.54 13.71 -13.80
C ASN A 85 3.35 15.15 -13.27
N GLY A 86 4.42 15.91 -13.03
CA GLY A 86 4.36 17.26 -12.45
C GLY A 86 4.02 17.28 -10.97
N TRP A 87 4.31 16.20 -10.23
CA TRP A 87 3.96 16.07 -8.80
C TRP A 87 5.15 16.19 -7.85
N ALA A 88 6.35 16.50 -8.35
CA ALA A 88 7.58 16.56 -7.54
C ALA A 88 7.44 17.42 -6.27
N GLU A 89 6.77 18.57 -6.35
CA GLU A 89 6.56 19.48 -5.20
C GLU A 89 5.56 18.95 -4.15
N ARG A 90 4.78 17.92 -4.50
CA ARG A 90 3.77 17.31 -3.62
C ARG A 90 4.24 16.02 -2.98
N VAL A 91 5.40 15.51 -3.37
CA VAL A 91 5.91 14.21 -2.95
C VAL A 91 7.26 14.39 -2.29
N THR A 92 7.38 13.88 -1.07
CA THR A 92 8.65 13.73 -0.37
C THR A 92 9.05 12.27 -0.42
N LEU A 93 10.20 11.96 -1.01
CA LEU A 93 10.77 10.61 -1.05
C LEU A 93 11.89 10.49 0.00
N ARG A 94 11.90 9.39 0.74
CA ARG A 94 12.96 9.03 1.67
C ARG A 94 13.43 7.61 1.39
N THR A 95 14.73 7.45 1.19
CA THR A 95 15.36 6.13 1.12
C THR A 95 15.84 5.73 2.50
N GLY A 96 15.38 4.58 2.99
CA GLY A 96 15.80 4.03 4.28
C GLY A 96 14.80 3.03 4.85
N ASP A 97 15.17 2.47 5.99
CA ASP A 97 14.37 1.48 6.70
C ASP A 97 13.25 2.14 7.50
N LEU A 98 12.00 1.73 7.28
CA LEU A 98 10.84 2.29 7.99
C LEU A 98 10.86 2.03 9.51
N ARG A 99 11.76 1.18 10.02
CA ARG A 99 12.03 0.99 11.44
C ARG A 99 12.85 2.14 12.05
N GLU A 100 13.51 2.93 11.21
CA GLU A 100 14.33 4.07 11.64
C GLU A 100 13.48 5.34 11.68
N ASN A 101 13.36 5.93 12.87
CA ASN A 101 12.57 7.14 13.06
C ASN A 101 13.03 8.33 12.19
N ALA A 102 14.31 8.37 11.82
CA ALA A 102 14.90 9.46 11.04
C ALA A 102 14.38 9.52 9.60
N VAL A 103 13.93 8.38 9.03
CA VAL A 103 13.40 8.33 7.66
C VAL A 103 11.88 8.53 7.61
N LEU A 104 11.21 8.40 8.75
CA LEU A 104 9.76 8.58 8.85
C LEU A 104 9.38 10.07 8.96
N PRO A 105 8.15 10.45 8.54
CA PRO A 105 7.63 11.77 8.85
C PRO A 105 7.48 11.95 10.38
N ALA A 106 7.36 13.20 10.81
CA ALA A 106 7.20 13.51 12.23
C ALA A 106 6.02 12.73 12.85
N ALA A 107 6.17 12.32 14.11
CA ALA A 107 5.11 11.57 14.80
C ALA A 107 3.79 12.36 14.82
N GLY A 108 2.70 11.68 14.49
CA GLY A 108 1.37 12.27 14.46
C GLY A 108 1.13 13.30 13.34
N SER A 109 2.01 13.37 12.33
CA SER A 109 1.91 14.37 11.26
C SER A 109 1.07 13.92 10.07
N MET A 110 0.73 12.64 9.94
CA MET A 110 0.02 12.09 8.78
C MET A 110 -1.46 11.89 9.08
N ASP A 111 -2.30 12.17 8.09
CA ASP A 111 -3.75 11.95 8.15
C ASP A 111 -4.12 10.54 7.71
N TYR A 112 -3.36 10.01 6.77
CA TYR A 112 -3.57 8.70 6.16
C TYR A 112 -2.24 7.99 5.94
N VAL A 113 -2.23 6.68 6.12
CA VAL A 113 -1.10 5.81 5.78
C VAL A 113 -1.59 4.72 4.84
N VAL A 114 -0.77 4.34 3.88
CA VAL A 114 -0.99 3.17 3.02
C VAL A 114 0.24 2.28 3.05
N SER A 115 0.04 0.98 2.85
CA SER A 115 1.14 0.03 2.64
C SER A 115 0.65 -1.19 1.88
N ASN A 116 1.44 -1.66 0.94
CA ASN A 116 1.33 -3.00 0.35
C ASN A 116 2.54 -3.83 0.82
N PRO A 117 2.52 -4.31 2.08
CA PRO A 117 3.68 -4.99 2.66
C PRO A 117 3.85 -6.39 2.08
N PRO A 118 5.05 -6.99 2.17
CA PRO A 118 5.24 -8.39 1.83
C PRO A 118 4.36 -9.31 2.69
N TYR A 119 3.82 -10.39 2.12
CA TYR A 119 2.76 -11.19 2.74
C TYR A 119 3.23 -12.39 3.57
N PHE A 120 4.50 -12.75 3.52
CA PHE A 120 5.00 -14.00 4.08
C PHE A 120 5.73 -13.79 5.40
N PRO A 121 5.54 -14.67 6.40
CA PRO A 121 6.36 -14.65 7.61
C PRO A 121 7.76 -15.11 7.29
N ALA A 122 8.78 -14.56 7.95
CA ALA A 122 10.15 -15.04 7.92
C ALA A 122 10.16 -16.55 8.29
N GLY A 123 10.66 -17.41 7.39
CA GLY A 123 10.79 -18.86 7.63
C GLY A 123 9.63 -19.73 7.16
N SER A 124 8.61 -19.22 6.49
CA SER A 124 7.57 -20.05 5.86
C SER A 124 8.10 -20.74 4.60
N GLY A 125 8.74 -21.90 4.77
CA GLY A 125 9.26 -22.73 3.69
C GLY A 125 8.17 -23.46 2.91
N ALA A 126 7.36 -22.78 2.12
CA ALA A 126 6.53 -23.44 1.12
C ALA A 126 6.06 -22.47 0.06
N SER A 127 6.73 -22.44 -1.06
CA SER A 127 6.15 -22.21 -2.39
C SER A 127 7.24 -22.27 -3.47
N ALA A 128 6.83 -22.28 -4.74
CA ALA A 128 7.70 -22.49 -5.89
C ALA A 128 8.98 -21.63 -5.84
N ALA A 129 10.11 -22.22 -6.28
CA ALA A 129 11.47 -21.74 -6.06
C ALA A 129 11.80 -20.29 -6.53
N GLY A 130 10.91 -19.64 -7.28
CA GLY A 130 11.03 -18.25 -7.71
C GLY A 130 10.43 -17.26 -6.70
N GLU A 131 9.24 -17.53 -6.21
CA GLU A 131 8.52 -16.70 -5.22
C GLU A 131 9.20 -16.77 -3.84
N ALA A 132 9.74 -17.94 -3.46
CA ALA A 132 10.50 -18.09 -2.22
C ALA A 132 11.82 -17.28 -2.20
N ARG A 133 12.48 -17.09 -3.35
CA ARG A 133 13.70 -16.26 -3.42
C ARG A 133 13.37 -14.77 -3.34
N GLN A 134 12.24 -14.35 -3.88
CA GLN A 134 11.80 -12.98 -3.81
C GLN A 134 11.32 -12.66 -2.39
N ALA A 135 10.49 -13.51 -1.80
CA ALA A 135 10.05 -13.42 -0.42
C ALA A 135 11.24 -13.39 0.57
N ALA A 136 12.22 -14.28 0.41
CA ALA A 136 13.41 -14.29 1.27
C ALA A 136 14.30 -13.04 1.14
N ARG A 137 14.27 -12.33 0.02
CA ARG A 137 14.96 -11.03 -0.14
C ARG A 137 14.18 -9.88 0.51
N GLU A 138 12.85 -9.98 0.59
CA GLU A 138 11.96 -8.96 1.10
C GLU A 138 11.72 -9.08 2.61
N GLU A 139 11.77 -10.31 3.17
CA GLU A 139 11.47 -10.58 4.59
C GLU A 139 12.64 -10.44 5.57
N VAL A 140 13.88 -10.40 5.11
CA VAL A 140 15.05 -10.28 6.02
C VAL A 140 15.06 -8.93 6.76
N GLY A 141 14.16 -8.01 6.41
CA GLY A 141 14.16 -6.64 6.90
C GLY A 141 12.93 -6.17 7.66
N CYS A 142 11.70 -6.42 7.22
CA CYS A 142 10.52 -5.72 7.74
C CYS A 142 9.33 -6.66 7.96
N THR A 143 8.80 -6.69 9.18
CA THR A 143 7.62 -7.49 9.55
C THR A 143 6.34 -6.66 9.48
N LEU A 144 5.17 -7.33 9.47
CA LEU A 144 3.88 -6.66 9.59
C LEU A 144 3.79 -5.80 10.87
N ALA A 145 4.41 -6.25 11.98
CA ALA A 145 4.45 -5.50 13.22
C ALA A 145 5.24 -4.19 13.07
N ASP A 146 6.36 -4.21 12.33
CA ASP A 146 7.16 -3.01 12.06
C ASP A 146 6.36 -1.99 11.24
N VAL A 147 5.65 -2.45 10.21
CA VAL A 147 4.77 -1.59 9.38
C VAL A 147 3.65 -0.99 10.25
N CYS A 148 3.00 -1.79 11.10
CA CYS A 148 1.95 -1.30 12.01
C CYS A 148 2.50 -0.31 13.04
N ALA A 149 3.70 -0.54 13.58
CA ALA A 149 4.36 0.37 14.51
C ALA A 149 4.69 1.72 13.84
N ALA A 150 5.28 1.68 12.64
CA ALA A 150 5.58 2.88 11.85
C ALA A 150 4.28 3.65 11.51
N ALA A 151 3.25 2.97 11.03
CA ALA A 151 1.95 3.58 10.72
C ALA A 151 1.32 4.24 11.95
N ALA A 152 1.28 3.54 13.10
CA ALA A 152 0.75 4.08 14.35
C ALA A 152 1.54 5.30 14.83
N ARG A 153 2.86 5.30 14.64
CA ARG A 153 3.73 6.43 15.02
C ARG A 153 3.42 7.68 14.20
N VAL A 154 3.36 7.55 12.87
CA VAL A 154 3.25 8.72 11.97
C VAL A 154 1.83 9.27 11.86
N LEU A 155 0.80 8.45 12.05
CA LEU A 155 -0.60 8.88 12.03
C LEU A 155 -0.91 9.82 13.19
N ARG A 156 -1.69 10.87 12.94
CA ARG A 156 -2.35 11.61 14.00
C ARG A 156 -3.44 10.75 14.67
N TRP A 157 -3.89 11.15 15.86
CA TRP A 157 -5.04 10.49 16.50
C TRP A 157 -6.28 10.57 15.60
N GLY A 158 -6.96 9.44 15.42
CA GLY A 158 -8.08 9.32 14.48
C GLY A 158 -7.70 9.21 13.01
N GLY A 159 -6.40 9.29 12.68
CA GLY A 159 -5.87 9.00 11.34
C GLY A 159 -6.11 7.56 10.91
N ARG A 160 -6.01 7.27 9.62
CA ARG A 160 -6.40 6.00 9.04
C ARG A 160 -5.22 5.30 8.36
N PHE A 161 -5.21 3.99 8.42
CA PHE A 161 -4.21 3.13 7.78
C PHE A 161 -4.90 2.11 6.90
N ALA A 162 -4.66 2.14 5.59
CA ALA A 162 -5.13 1.14 4.65
C ALA A 162 -3.99 0.26 4.16
N LEU A 163 -4.24 -1.05 4.13
CA LEU A 163 -3.29 -2.04 3.61
C LEU A 163 -4.02 -3.18 2.91
N VAL A 164 -3.29 -3.89 2.06
CA VAL A 164 -3.73 -5.14 1.44
C VAL A 164 -2.97 -6.29 2.09
N HIS A 165 -3.65 -7.44 2.26
CA HIS A 165 -3.03 -8.65 2.79
C HIS A 165 -3.73 -9.91 2.29
N ARG A 166 -3.17 -11.07 2.58
CA ARG A 166 -3.79 -12.36 2.29
C ARG A 166 -4.94 -12.66 3.26
N PRO A 167 -6.10 -13.16 2.79
CA PRO A 167 -7.27 -13.45 3.66
C PRO A 167 -6.97 -14.45 4.77
N GLU A 168 -6.14 -15.46 4.52
CA GLU A 168 -5.72 -16.47 5.49
C GLU A 168 -4.91 -15.90 6.67
N ARG A 169 -4.37 -14.69 6.51
CA ARG A 169 -3.60 -13.99 7.56
C ARG A 169 -4.43 -12.92 8.27
N LEU A 170 -5.76 -12.88 8.03
CA LEU A 170 -6.61 -11.81 8.54
C LEU A 170 -6.65 -11.78 10.08
N SER A 171 -6.63 -12.96 10.73
CA SER A 171 -6.60 -13.07 12.20
C SER A 171 -5.32 -12.42 12.77
N ASP A 172 -4.16 -12.81 12.24
CA ASP A 172 -2.87 -12.25 12.65
C ASP A 172 -2.80 -10.74 12.38
N LEU A 173 -3.30 -10.32 11.21
CA LEU A 173 -3.36 -8.91 10.84
C LEU A 173 -4.17 -8.10 11.85
N PHE A 174 -5.37 -8.55 12.24
CA PHE A 174 -6.21 -7.84 13.19
C PHE A 174 -5.60 -7.79 14.59
N CYS A 175 -4.99 -8.88 15.03
CA CYS A 175 -4.25 -8.91 16.29
C CYS A 175 -3.10 -7.92 16.29
N THR A 176 -2.30 -7.90 15.21
CA THR A 176 -1.15 -6.99 15.07
C THR A 176 -1.58 -5.53 15.01
N LEU A 177 -2.61 -5.20 14.22
CA LEU A 177 -3.16 -3.84 14.14
C LEU A 177 -3.58 -3.35 15.52
N ARG A 178 -4.38 -4.13 16.26
CA ARG A 178 -4.86 -3.77 17.60
C ARG A 178 -3.73 -3.62 18.61
N ALA A 179 -2.71 -4.48 18.54
CA ALA A 179 -1.53 -4.37 19.42
C ALA A 179 -0.81 -3.02 19.26
N HIS A 180 -0.96 -2.34 18.11
CA HIS A 180 -0.39 -1.02 17.83
C HIS A 180 -1.42 0.12 17.92
N GLY A 181 -2.60 -0.12 18.50
CA GLY A 181 -3.64 0.91 18.66
C GLY A 181 -4.33 1.32 17.36
N LEU A 182 -4.28 0.45 16.34
CA LEU A 182 -4.93 0.59 15.05
C LEU A 182 -6.16 -0.32 15.02
N GLU A 183 -7.35 0.21 15.23
CA GLU A 183 -8.59 -0.57 15.24
C GLU A 183 -9.10 -0.78 13.82
N PRO A 184 -9.28 -2.03 13.33
CA PRO A 184 -9.86 -2.32 12.02
C PRO A 184 -11.28 -1.76 11.89
N LYS A 185 -11.54 -1.01 10.82
CA LYS A 185 -12.82 -0.31 10.59
C LYS A 185 -13.53 -0.70 9.32
N ARG A 186 -12.77 -1.02 8.27
CA ARG A 186 -13.31 -1.44 6.97
C ARG A 186 -12.56 -2.66 6.49
N LEU A 187 -13.29 -3.61 5.94
CA LEU A 187 -12.76 -4.82 5.29
C LEU A 187 -13.48 -5.01 3.96
N ARG A 188 -12.73 -5.25 2.91
CA ARG A 188 -13.25 -5.66 1.61
C ARG A 188 -12.43 -6.82 1.06
N PHE A 189 -13.08 -7.86 0.62
CA PHE A 189 -12.42 -8.98 -0.04
C PHE A 189 -12.42 -8.80 -1.56
N VAL A 190 -11.39 -9.33 -2.21
CA VAL A 190 -11.28 -9.44 -3.66
C VAL A 190 -11.26 -10.90 -4.05
N ALA A 191 -12.09 -11.29 -5.01
CA ALA A 191 -12.16 -12.66 -5.55
C ALA A 191 -12.30 -12.64 -7.08
N SER A 192 -11.94 -13.75 -7.72
CA SER A 192 -12.11 -13.90 -9.15
C SER A 192 -13.55 -14.23 -9.55
N SER A 193 -14.33 -14.88 -8.66
CA SER A 193 -15.78 -15.13 -8.83
C SER A 193 -16.43 -15.41 -7.48
N ALA A 194 -17.76 -15.51 -7.46
CA ALA A 194 -18.53 -15.78 -6.23
C ALA A 194 -18.29 -17.20 -5.68
N GLU A 195 -17.89 -18.14 -6.53
CA GLU A 195 -17.62 -19.53 -6.19
C GLU A 195 -16.21 -19.78 -5.68
N LYS A 196 -15.33 -18.78 -5.77
CA LYS A 196 -13.92 -18.89 -5.35
C LYS A 196 -13.68 -18.16 -4.05
N ALA A 197 -12.83 -18.74 -3.24
CA ALA A 197 -12.32 -18.06 -2.04
C ALA A 197 -11.64 -16.73 -2.43
N PRO A 198 -11.77 -15.68 -1.60
CA PRO A 198 -11.09 -14.43 -1.84
C PRO A 198 -9.57 -14.59 -1.85
N SER A 199 -8.90 -13.88 -2.76
CA SER A 199 -7.44 -13.86 -2.91
C SER A 199 -6.76 -12.74 -2.17
N LEU A 200 -7.48 -11.62 -1.91
CA LEU A 200 -6.98 -10.47 -1.18
C LEU A 200 -7.99 -9.99 -0.14
N ALA A 201 -7.47 -9.42 0.94
CA ALA A 201 -8.20 -8.66 1.95
C ALA A 201 -7.67 -7.23 1.97
N LEU A 202 -8.54 -6.26 1.69
CA LEU A 202 -8.28 -4.83 1.80
C LEU A 202 -8.80 -4.37 3.16
N VAL A 203 -7.94 -3.85 4.00
CA VAL A 203 -8.28 -3.46 5.38
C VAL A 203 -7.96 -1.99 5.59
N GLU A 204 -8.88 -1.26 6.21
CA GLU A 204 -8.61 0.08 6.74
C GLU A 204 -8.81 0.06 8.26
N ALA A 205 -7.79 0.48 8.99
CA ALA A 205 -7.80 0.63 10.43
C ALA A 205 -7.74 2.12 10.82
N ARG A 206 -8.15 2.45 12.05
CA ARG A 206 -8.13 3.81 12.58
C ARG A 206 -7.31 3.88 13.86
N ARG A 207 -6.37 4.82 13.95
CA ARG A 207 -5.61 5.07 15.17
C ARG A 207 -6.53 5.56 16.29
N GLY A 208 -6.54 4.84 17.42
CA GLY A 208 -7.41 5.13 18.56
C GLY A 208 -8.90 4.98 18.26
N GLY A 209 -9.28 4.16 17.28
CA GLY A 209 -10.66 3.87 16.95
C GLY A 209 -11.33 2.98 18.01
N ASN A 210 -12.65 3.14 18.21
CA ASN A 210 -13.45 2.20 18.98
C ASN A 210 -13.73 0.93 18.16
N ALA A 211 -14.05 -0.18 18.82
CA ALA A 211 -14.43 -1.43 18.17
C ALA A 211 -15.59 -1.25 17.18
N GLY A 212 -15.66 -2.12 16.19
CA GLY A 212 -16.69 -2.14 15.15
C GLY A 212 -16.10 -2.12 13.74
N LEU A 213 -16.31 -3.22 13.00
CA LEU A 213 -15.82 -3.46 11.65
C LEU A 213 -17.00 -3.45 10.66
N SER A 214 -16.87 -2.68 9.58
CA SER A 214 -17.77 -2.76 8.44
C SER A 214 -17.15 -3.68 7.39
N VAL A 215 -17.87 -4.71 6.97
CA VAL A 215 -17.50 -5.57 5.85
C VAL A 215 -18.24 -5.08 4.62
N GLU A 216 -17.48 -4.64 3.61
CA GLU A 216 -18.02 -4.13 2.35
C GLU A 216 -18.34 -5.28 1.38
N PRO A 217 -19.23 -5.06 0.39
CA PRO A 217 -19.48 -6.04 -0.67
C PRO A 217 -18.18 -6.47 -1.35
N MET A 218 -18.07 -7.77 -1.65
CA MET A 218 -16.88 -8.33 -2.31
C MET A 218 -16.64 -7.67 -3.67
N LEU A 219 -15.39 -7.39 -3.97
CA LEU A 219 -14.95 -6.90 -5.26
C LEU A 219 -14.59 -8.08 -6.16
N PHE A 220 -15.28 -8.24 -7.27
CA PHE A 220 -15.00 -9.31 -8.24
C PHE A 220 -14.12 -8.80 -9.38
N ILE A 221 -13.04 -9.55 -9.67
CA ILE A 221 -12.17 -9.29 -10.82
C ILE A 221 -12.99 -9.40 -12.09
N GLY A 222 -12.91 -8.38 -12.97
CA GLY A 222 -13.68 -8.31 -14.21
C GLY A 222 -15.09 -7.73 -14.07
N SER A 223 -15.50 -7.28 -12.87
CA SER A 223 -16.77 -6.56 -12.68
C SER A 223 -16.65 -5.09 -13.12
N ALA A 224 -17.80 -4.39 -13.24
CA ALA A 224 -17.80 -2.95 -13.50
C ALA A 224 -17.08 -2.12 -12.42
N ASP A 225 -17.11 -2.56 -11.14
CA ASP A 225 -16.33 -1.93 -10.10
C ASP A 225 -14.82 -2.22 -10.24
N TRP A 226 -14.47 -3.38 -10.81
CA TRP A 226 -13.09 -3.70 -11.14
C TRP A 226 -12.52 -2.81 -12.25
N ASP A 227 -13.34 -2.39 -13.21
CA ASP A 227 -12.91 -1.43 -14.24
C ASP A 227 -12.52 -0.08 -13.63
N LYS A 228 -13.21 0.36 -12.58
CA LYS A 228 -12.84 1.57 -11.81
C LYS A 228 -11.49 1.43 -11.10
N VAL A 229 -11.08 0.21 -10.70
CA VAL A 229 -9.76 -0.04 -10.12
C VAL A 229 -8.66 0.38 -11.09
N TYR A 230 -8.87 0.13 -12.40
CA TYR A 230 -7.91 0.39 -13.47
C TYR A 230 -8.19 1.66 -14.27
N PHE A 231 -9.04 2.56 -13.81
CA PHE A 231 -9.42 3.80 -14.53
C PHE A 231 -10.00 3.54 -15.95
N ARG A 232 -10.72 2.43 -16.12
CA ARG A 232 -11.30 2.02 -17.42
C ARG A 232 -12.74 2.49 -17.64
N THR A 233 -13.21 3.47 -16.90
CA THR A 233 -14.57 4.06 -17.05
C THR A 233 -14.49 5.43 -17.68
#